data_1c68b634975d8acad4293ded88a191de
#
_entry.id   1c68b634975d8acad4293ded88a191de
#
_cell.length_a   1.000
_cell.length_b   1.000
_cell.length_c   1.000
_cell.angle_alpha   90.00
_cell.angle_beta   90.00
_cell.angle_gamma   90.00
#
_symmetry.space_group_name_H-M   'P 1'
#
loop_
_entity.id
_entity.type
_entity.pdbx_description
1 polymer ?
#
loop_
_entity_poly.entity_id
_entity_poly.type
_entity_poly.pdbx_seq_one_letter_code
_entity_poly.pdbx_strand_id
1 'polypeptide(L)'
;MYDYLIVGSGLFGATFAYFAHKQGKRCLVVDKRPQLGGNVYCENIEGINVHKYGAHIFHTSSKEVWDFVNSIVPFNRYTNSPVANFHGKLYNLPFNMNTFNQMWGVTTPEEAKAKIREQASSLPSPVGKEWQPRNLEEKAISMVGTDIYYKLIKEYTEKQWGRDCKDLPAFIINRLPLRFVFDNNYFNDSYQGIPIGGYNKLIEGLGLSPTLPRREGLTTHDSLPTGEGQGEACIDCLVGIDIPLNKPKYSFKLSDGGYRKMADPMNYSLLQEKAKKMRKEPTEAENAFWKMASDNGFGVKFRRQHVIDNYIVDFVSLEGKLVVEIDGGYHFTQEQQIEDNLRSQVLKDYGFTILRLKNEEVIGDPEEVTAKVKLALWLAQKAPLREGFGEAAKTLVYTGRLDEFFDYKYGKLDWRTVSFKTRIENTPNYQGNAVVNYTSHDVLYTRVIEHKHFEMFGQHVYDNPKTVVSEEYSTEYKDGMEPYYPVNDAANNSLADKYRAEAAQQQNVVFGGRLAEYKYYDMAPIIEKVMNMFC
;
A
#
# COMPACT_ATOMS: atom_id res chain seq x y z
N MET A 1 -17.00 -21.89 -8.17
CA MET A 1 -15.61 -21.46 -8.49
C MET A 1 -15.66 -20.06 -9.06
N TYR A 2 -14.77 -19.17 -8.64
CA TYR A 2 -14.66 -17.82 -9.21
C TYR A 2 -13.97 -17.86 -10.58
N ASP A 3 -14.16 -16.82 -11.40
CA ASP A 3 -13.36 -16.62 -12.60
C ASP A 3 -11.98 -16.05 -12.22
N TYR A 4 -11.98 -15.12 -11.25
CA TYR A 4 -10.76 -14.47 -10.78
C TYR A 4 -10.65 -14.50 -9.25
N LEU A 5 -9.47 -14.92 -8.75
CA LEU A 5 -9.01 -14.64 -7.39
C LEU A 5 -8.01 -13.49 -7.45
N ILE A 6 -8.34 -12.36 -6.83
CA ILE A 6 -7.55 -11.14 -6.89
C ILE A 6 -6.90 -10.90 -5.53
N VAL A 7 -5.59 -11.00 -5.46
CA VAL A 7 -4.79 -10.79 -4.25
C VAL A 7 -4.31 -9.35 -4.21
N GLY A 8 -4.91 -8.56 -3.33
CA GLY A 8 -4.70 -7.13 -3.13
C GLY A 8 -5.85 -6.27 -3.68
N SER A 9 -6.45 -5.47 -2.80
CA SER A 9 -7.56 -4.56 -3.08
C SER A 9 -7.12 -3.13 -3.47
N GLY A 10 -5.83 -2.95 -3.75
CA GLY A 10 -5.30 -1.68 -4.24
C GLY A 10 -5.86 -1.30 -5.61
N LEU A 11 -5.46 -0.14 -6.13
CA LEU A 11 -6.04 0.43 -7.35
C LEU A 11 -6.01 -0.53 -8.56
N PHE A 12 -4.94 -1.35 -8.72
CA PHE A 12 -4.90 -2.36 -9.79
C PHE A 12 -5.99 -3.41 -9.60
N GLY A 13 -6.04 -4.05 -8.41
CA GLY A 13 -7.00 -5.12 -8.14
C GLY A 13 -8.45 -4.65 -8.18
N ALA A 14 -8.74 -3.45 -7.65
CA ALA A 14 -10.07 -2.85 -7.68
C ALA A 14 -10.54 -2.55 -9.11
N THR A 15 -9.67 -1.92 -9.93
CA THR A 15 -9.98 -1.63 -11.33
C THR A 15 -10.16 -2.92 -12.14
N PHE A 16 -9.32 -3.93 -11.90
CA PHE A 16 -9.43 -5.22 -12.56
C PHE A 16 -10.76 -5.91 -12.22
N ALA A 17 -11.14 -5.95 -10.93
CA ALA A 17 -12.40 -6.53 -10.49
C ALA A 17 -13.61 -5.83 -11.16
N TYR A 18 -13.58 -4.49 -11.24
CA TYR A 18 -14.62 -3.70 -11.91
C TYR A 18 -14.81 -4.12 -13.37
N PHE A 19 -13.75 -4.13 -14.17
CA PHE A 19 -13.86 -4.49 -15.60
C PHE A 19 -14.22 -5.96 -15.81
N ALA A 20 -13.67 -6.87 -15.01
CA ALA A 20 -14.04 -8.28 -15.05
C ALA A 20 -15.53 -8.46 -14.73
N HIS A 21 -16.04 -7.77 -13.70
CA HIS A 21 -17.46 -7.80 -13.35
C HIS A 21 -18.34 -7.25 -14.48
N LYS A 22 -17.94 -6.16 -15.15
CA LYS A 22 -18.64 -5.62 -16.33
C LYS A 22 -18.71 -6.62 -17.48
N GLN A 23 -17.77 -7.55 -17.58
CA GLN A 23 -17.79 -8.68 -18.53
C GLN A 23 -18.52 -9.92 -18.01
N GLY A 24 -19.30 -9.81 -16.95
CA GLY A 24 -20.08 -10.91 -16.41
C GLY A 24 -19.27 -11.93 -15.60
N LYS A 25 -18.07 -11.58 -15.12
CA LYS A 25 -17.19 -12.48 -14.37
C LYS A 25 -17.42 -12.38 -12.87
N ARG A 26 -17.18 -13.49 -12.18
CA ARG A 26 -17.21 -13.59 -10.71
C ARG A 26 -15.80 -13.41 -10.17
N CYS A 27 -15.63 -12.41 -9.30
CA CYS A 27 -14.35 -12.06 -8.69
C CYS A 27 -14.39 -12.28 -7.17
N LEU A 28 -13.32 -12.84 -6.61
CA LEU A 28 -13.04 -12.81 -5.19
C LEU A 28 -11.79 -11.95 -4.97
N VAL A 29 -11.95 -10.83 -4.29
CA VAL A 29 -10.84 -9.95 -3.89
C VAL A 29 -10.47 -10.27 -2.45
N VAL A 30 -9.19 -10.55 -2.20
CA VAL A 30 -8.65 -10.79 -0.86
C VAL A 30 -7.56 -9.80 -0.55
N ASP A 31 -7.52 -9.27 0.69
CA ASP A 31 -6.47 -8.35 1.14
C ASP A 31 -6.05 -8.68 2.57
N LYS A 32 -4.72 -8.63 2.83
CA LYS A 32 -4.17 -8.84 4.18
C LYS A 32 -4.50 -7.68 5.13
N ARG A 33 -4.72 -6.48 4.60
CA ARG A 33 -5.11 -5.31 5.39
C ARG A 33 -6.59 -5.38 5.75
N PRO A 34 -6.99 -4.81 6.90
CA PRO A 34 -8.40 -4.81 7.34
C PRO A 34 -9.26 -3.78 6.59
N GLN A 35 -8.71 -3.10 5.59
CA GLN A 35 -9.39 -2.10 4.76
C GLN A 35 -9.08 -2.28 3.28
N LEU A 36 -10.01 -1.89 2.42
CA LEU A 36 -9.85 -1.86 0.97
C LEU A 36 -9.06 -0.63 0.49
N GLY A 37 -8.56 -0.68 -0.74
CA GLY A 37 -7.92 0.45 -1.43
C GLY A 37 -6.39 0.43 -1.39
N GLY A 38 -5.76 -0.49 -0.66
CA GLY A 38 -4.29 -0.56 -0.59
C GLY A 38 -3.69 0.78 -0.16
N ASN A 39 -2.72 1.31 -0.90
CA ASN A 39 -2.04 2.56 -0.53
C ASN A 39 -2.88 3.83 -0.78
N VAL A 40 -3.98 3.78 -1.54
CA VAL A 40 -4.86 4.96 -1.72
C VAL A 40 -5.91 5.10 -0.62
N TYR A 41 -5.95 4.18 0.34
CA TYR A 41 -6.89 4.24 1.47
C TYR A 41 -6.77 5.55 2.24
N CYS A 42 -7.93 6.15 2.53
CA CYS A 42 -8.06 7.34 3.38
C CYS A 42 -8.75 6.96 4.70
N GLU A 43 -8.17 7.40 5.81
CA GLU A 43 -8.76 7.29 7.14
C GLU A 43 -9.49 8.58 7.48
N ASN A 44 -10.75 8.51 7.93
CA ASN A 44 -11.45 9.72 8.36
C ASN A 44 -11.09 10.04 9.82
N ILE A 45 -10.41 11.17 10.02
CA ILE A 45 -10.03 11.69 11.34
C ILE A 45 -10.56 13.11 11.46
N GLU A 46 -11.41 13.38 12.47
CA GLU A 46 -12.03 14.70 12.71
C GLU A 46 -12.76 15.25 11.47
N GLY A 47 -13.35 14.37 10.65
CA GLY A 47 -14.03 14.74 9.41
C GLY A 47 -13.10 15.07 8.23
N ILE A 48 -11.80 14.80 8.36
CA ILE A 48 -10.78 15.01 7.33
C ILE A 48 -10.37 13.65 6.76
N ASN A 49 -10.35 13.52 5.43
CA ASN A 49 -9.85 12.33 4.75
C ASN A 49 -8.31 12.34 4.76
N VAL A 50 -7.73 11.59 5.67
CA VAL A 50 -6.28 11.46 5.86
C VAL A 50 -5.75 10.39 4.91
N HIS A 51 -4.88 10.75 3.99
CA HIS A 51 -4.18 9.81 3.11
C HIS A 51 -3.17 9.01 3.93
N LYS A 52 -3.58 7.83 4.40
CA LYS A 52 -2.84 7.05 5.42
C LYS A 52 -1.44 6.63 4.97
N TYR A 53 -1.26 6.43 3.67
CA TYR A 53 -0.01 5.93 3.08
C TYR A 53 0.71 6.97 2.23
N GLY A 54 0.55 8.26 2.56
CA GLY A 54 1.17 9.39 1.87
C GLY A 54 0.24 10.13 0.92
N ALA A 55 0.68 11.31 0.51
CA ALA A 55 -0.09 12.15 -0.41
C ALA A 55 -0.28 11.46 -1.77
N HIS A 56 -1.51 11.17 -2.12
CA HIS A 56 -1.90 10.62 -3.41
C HIS A 56 -2.71 11.67 -4.17
N ILE A 57 -2.18 12.18 -5.27
CA ILE A 57 -2.85 13.14 -6.15
C ILE A 57 -3.02 12.46 -7.50
N PHE A 58 -4.25 12.34 -7.95
CA PHE A 58 -4.52 11.78 -9.27
C PHE A 58 -4.20 12.80 -10.35
N HIS A 59 -3.43 12.40 -11.36
CA HIS A 59 -3.11 13.23 -12.52
C HIS A 59 -2.95 12.36 -13.77
N THR A 60 -3.31 12.90 -14.93
CA THR A 60 -3.19 12.21 -16.21
C THR A 60 -3.32 13.19 -17.38
N SER A 61 -2.67 12.87 -18.50
CA SER A 61 -2.94 13.52 -19.79
C SER A 61 -3.92 12.74 -20.66
N SER A 62 -4.29 11.49 -20.27
CA SER A 62 -5.28 10.67 -20.93
C SER A 62 -6.70 11.15 -20.57
N LYS A 63 -7.42 11.70 -21.56
CA LYS A 63 -8.83 12.07 -21.37
C LYS A 63 -9.70 10.86 -21.06
N GLU A 64 -9.40 9.72 -21.66
CA GLU A 64 -10.16 8.48 -21.47
C GLU A 64 -10.09 8.00 -20.01
N VAL A 65 -8.88 7.97 -19.44
CA VAL A 65 -8.69 7.62 -18.03
C VAL A 65 -9.34 8.64 -17.10
N TRP A 66 -9.26 9.94 -17.43
CA TRP A 66 -9.91 11.00 -16.65
C TRP A 66 -11.41 10.88 -16.65
N ASP A 67 -12.01 10.68 -17.84
CA ASP A 67 -13.47 10.51 -17.99
C ASP A 67 -13.94 9.24 -17.26
N PHE A 68 -13.17 8.16 -17.34
CA PHE A 68 -13.46 6.92 -16.61
C PHE A 68 -13.54 7.14 -15.10
N VAL A 69 -12.50 7.70 -14.48
CA VAL A 69 -12.49 7.87 -13.01
C VAL A 69 -13.57 8.87 -12.56
N ASN A 70 -13.86 9.91 -13.36
CA ASN A 70 -14.95 10.84 -13.08
C ASN A 70 -16.34 10.23 -13.29
N SER A 71 -16.48 9.18 -14.10
CA SER A 71 -17.74 8.44 -14.21
C SER A 71 -18.02 7.58 -12.99
N ILE A 72 -16.99 7.21 -12.22
CA ILE A 72 -17.08 6.44 -10.98
C ILE A 72 -17.37 7.37 -9.79
N VAL A 73 -16.55 8.41 -9.61
CA VAL A 73 -16.71 9.43 -8.58
C VAL A 73 -16.22 10.78 -9.10
N PRO A 74 -16.92 11.89 -8.83
CA PRO A 74 -16.44 13.21 -9.23
C PRO A 74 -15.11 13.56 -8.55
N PHE A 75 -14.21 14.19 -9.30
CA PHE A 75 -12.96 14.74 -8.80
C PHE A 75 -13.07 16.25 -8.58
N ASN A 76 -12.39 16.73 -7.54
CA ASN A 76 -12.32 18.15 -7.27
C ASN A 76 -11.26 18.85 -8.14
N ARG A 77 -11.09 20.17 -7.94
CA ARG A 77 -10.14 20.99 -8.68
C ARG A 77 -8.76 21.11 -8.02
N TYR A 78 -8.36 20.17 -7.17
CA TYR A 78 -7.08 20.26 -6.49
C TYR A 78 -5.93 20.34 -7.49
N THR A 79 -5.09 21.38 -7.35
CA THR A 79 -3.87 21.56 -8.12
C THR A 79 -2.68 21.40 -7.21
N ASN A 80 -1.81 20.44 -7.50
CA ASN A 80 -0.65 20.15 -6.67
C ASN A 80 0.41 21.26 -6.82
N SER A 81 0.61 22.03 -5.77
CA SER A 81 1.57 23.15 -5.73
C SER A 81 2.37 23.08 -4.42
N PRO A 82 3.25 22.08 -4.27
CA PRO A 82 4.05 21.93 -3.07
C PRO A 82 5.05 23.09 -2.92
N VAL A 83 5.50 23.33 -1.69
CA VAL A 83 6.59 24.25 -1.40
C VAL A 83 7.75 23.53 -0.72
N ALA A 84 8.96 24.06 -0.88
CA ALA A 84 10.15 23.60 -0.17
C ALA A 84 10.48 24.56 0.97
N ASN A 85 10.78 24.02 2.14
CA ASN A 85 11.30 24.72 3.29
C ASN A 85 12.79 24.38 3.46
N PHE A 86 13.64 25.40 3.34
CA PHE A 86 15.08 25.31 3.62
C PHE A 86 15.41 26.30 4.73
N HIS A 87 15.68 25.83 5.94
CA HIS A 87 15.99 26.64 7.13
C HIS A 87 14.97 27.76 7.37
N GLY A 88 13.66 27.46 7.23
CA GLY A 88 12.58 28.43 7.43
C GLY A 88 12.29 29.34 6.24
N LYS A 89 13.10 29.32 5.18
CA LYS A 89 12.82 30.03 3.94
C LYS A 89 12.05 29.15 2.97
N LEU A 90 10.91 29.64 2.47
CA LEU A 90 10.04 28.91 1.56
C LEU A 90 10.39 29.20 0.10
N TYR A 91 10.32 28.16 -0.74
CA TYR A 91 10.51 28.23 -2.18
C TYR A 91 9.41 27.45 -2.89
N ASN A 92 8.91 27.99 -4.00
CA ASN A 92 7.93 27.30 -4.81
C ASN A 92 8.51 26.07 -5.50
N LEU A 93 7.68 25.05 -5.66
CA LEU A 93 7.94 23.89 -6.50
C LEU A 93 6.79 23.72 -7.51
N PRO A 94 7.04 23.14 -8.70
CA PRO A 94 8.32 22.66 -9.23
C PRO A 94 9.30 23.83 -9.44
N PHE A 95 10.55 23.52 -9.87
CA PHE A 95 11.52 24.56 -10.20
C PHE A 95 11.02 25.39 -11.39
N ASN A 96 10.61 26.62 -11.13
CA ASN A 96 10.00 27.52 -12.09
C ASN A 96 10.45 28.97 -11.87
N MET A 97 9.92 29.91 -12.62
CA MET A 97 10.31 31.32 -12.50
C MET A 97 10.06 31.91 -11.11
N ASN A 98 9.05 31.41 -10.35
CA ASN A 98 8.87 31.83 -8.94
C ASN A 98 10.04 31.34 -8.09
N THR A 99 10.48 30.09 -8.25
CA THR A 99 11.65 29.54 -7.54
C THR A 99 12.91 30.34 -7.85
N PHE A 100 13.15 30.65 -9.14
CA PHE A 100 14.33 31.39 -9.58
C PHE A 100 14.33 32.84 -9.09
N ASN A 101 13.15 33.48 -9.11
CA ASN A 101 12.99 34.82 -8.52
C ASN A 101 13.26 34.81 -7.01
N GLN A 102 12.67 33.85 -6.26
CA GLN A 102 12.90 33.71 -4.82
C GLN A 102 14.38 33.40 -4.49
N MET A 103 15.08 32.67 -5.36
CA MET A 103 16.47 32.27 -5.14
C MET A 103 17.46 33.37 -5.51
N TRP A 104 17.26 34.03 -6.68
CA TRP A 104 18.22 34.91 -7.32
C TRP A 104 17.72 36.34 -7.63
N GLY A 105 16.42 36.59 -7.47
CA GLY A 105 15.81 37.89 -7.81
C GLY A 105 15.64 38.10 -9.33
N VAL A 106 15.85 37.08 -10.16
CA VAL A 106 15.70 37.18 -11.62
C VAL A 106 14.24 37.26 -12.02
N THR A 107 13.95 37.96 -13.11
CA THR A 107 12.58 38.22 -13.58
C THR A 107 12.29 37.68 -14.97
N THR A 108 13.33 37.33 -15.73
CA THR A 108 13.20 36.79 -17.09
C THR A 108 13.76 35.36 -17.22
N PRO A 109 13.25 34.55 -18.16
CA PRO A 109 13.79 33.24 -18.46
C PRO A 109 15.28 33.26 -18.85
N GLU A 110 15.71 34.28 -19.59
CA GLU A 110 17.09 34.45 -20.05
C GLU A 110 18.04 34.67 -18.87
N GLU A 111 17.68 35.53 -17.90
CA GLU A 111 18.45 35.73 -16.66
C GLU A 111 18.56 34.43 -15.86
N ALA A 112 17.46 33.70 -15.70
CA ALA A 112 17.46 32.42 -14.99
C ALA A 112 18.37 31.39 -15.67
N LYS A 113 18.27 31.24 -17.00
CA LYS A 113 19.15 30.35 -17.78
C LYS A 113 20.61 30.77 -17.72
N ALA A 114 20.91 32.10 -17.75
CA ALA A 114 22.25 32.62 -17.60
C ALA A 114 22.85 32.26 -16.24
N LYS A 115 22.06 32.41 -15.17
CA LYS A 115 22.46 32.07 -13.80
C LYS A 115 22.73 30.56 -13.64
N ILE A 116 21.90 29.71 -14.20
CA ILE A 116 22.12 28.25 -14.24
C ILE A 116 23.43 27.92 -14.98
N ARG A 117 23.67 28.49 -16.17
CA ARG A 117 24.90 28.26 -16.90
C ARG A 117 26.16 28.73 -16.16
N GLU A 118 26.10 29.90 -15.52
CA GLU A 118 27.16 30.39 -14.65
C GLU A 118 27.52 29.37 -13.56
N GLN A 119 26.54 28.86 -12.86
CA GLN A 119 26.75 27.91 -11.77
C GLN A 119 27.12 26.51 -12.22
N ALA A 120 26.65 26.08 -13.39
CA ALA A 120 27.01 24.80 -14.00
C ALA A 120 28.42 24.81 -14.65
N SER A 121 29.07 25.96 -14.82
CA SER A 121 30.40 26.09 -15.46
C SER A 121 31.53 25.38 -14.72
N SER A 122 31.33 25.05 -13.43
CA SER A 122 32.24 24.25 -12.61
C SER A 122 32.26 22.75 -12.94
N LEU A 123 31.25 22.28 -13.70
CA LEU A 123 31.20 20.88 -14.12
C LEU A 123 32.27 20.54 -15.15
N PRO A 124 32.84 19.33 -15.11
CA PRO A 124 33.84 18.92 -16.10
C PRO A 124 33.21 18.92 -17.50
N SER A 125 33.74 19.76 -18.41
CA SER A 125 33.37 19.71 -19.83
C SER A 125 34.43 18.95 -20.57
N PRO A 126 34.18 17.73 -21.08
CA PRO A 126 35.18 17.03 -21.92
C PRO A 126 35.32 17.76 -23.26
N VAL A 127 36.52 18.15 -23.57
CA VAL A 127 36.82 18.72 -24.88
C VAL A 127 36.53 17.66 -25.95
N GLY A 128 35.57 17.93 -26.85
CA GLY A 128 35.30 17.14 -28.05
C GLY A 128 34.33 15.94 -27.92
N LYS A 129 33.62 15.76 -26.80
CA LYS A 129 32.53 14.78 -26.69
C LYS A 129 31.30 15.44 -26.03
N GLU A 130 30.12 14.99 -26.44
CA GLU A 130 28.87 15.35 -25.75
C GLU A 130 28.99 14.97 -24.27
N TRP A 131 28.97 15.97 -23.37
CA TRP A 131 29.08 15.73 -21.95
C TRP A 131 27.83 15.01 -21.42
N GLN A 132 28.03 13.92 -20.70
CA GLN A 132 26.94 13.21 -20.02
C GLN A 132 27.22 13.17 -18.52
N PRO A 133 26.20 13.52 -17.69
CA PRO A 133 26.35 13.49 -16.25
C PRO A 133 26.53 12.04 -15.77
N ARG A 134 27.50 11.83 -14.89
CA ARG A 134 27.85 10.50 -14.35
C ARG A 134 26.89 10.07 -13.22
N ASN A 135 26.34 11.03 -12.49
CA ASN A 135 25.52 10.82 -11.30
C ASN A 135 24.44 11.90 -11.16
N LEU A 136 23.61 11.77 -10.11
CA LEU A 136 22.52 12.68 -9.84
C LEU A 136 23.03 14.10 -9.54
N GLU A 137 24.12 14.28 -8.78
CA GLU A 137 24.68 15.60 -8.46
C GLU A 137 25.02 16.37 -9.73
N GLU A 138 25.83 15.78 -10.61
CA GLU A 138 26.24 16.44 -11.87
C GLU A 138 25.02 16.78 -12.73
N LYS A 139 24.06 15.87 -12.84
CA LYS A 139 22.82 16.09 -13.59
C LYS A 139 21.99 17.23 -12.99
N ALA A 140 21.81 17.23 -11.69
CA ALA A 140 21.03 18.27 -10.99
C ALA A 140 21.67 19.66 -11.16
N ILE A 141 22.99 19.78 -10.92
CA ILE A 141 23.71 21.06 -11.08
C ILE A 141 23.60 21.55 -12.54
N SER A 142 23.71 20.66 -13.52
CA SER A 142 23.55 21.04 -14.93
C SER A 142 22.15 21.57 -15.28
N MET A 143 21.13 21.12 -14.55
CA MET A 143 19.73 21.49 -14.80
C MET A 143 19.33 22.77 -14.08
N VAL A 144 19.71 22.94 -12.81
CA VAL A 144 19.17 23.98 -11.93
C VAL A 144 20.24 24.85 -11.23
N GLY A 145 21.53 24.58 -11.42
CA GLY A 145 22.63 25.28 -10.79
C GLY A 145 22.93 24.79 -9.37
N THR A 146 24.07 25.23 -8.83
CA THR A 146 24.57 24.82 -7.51
C THR A 146 23.69 25.29 -6.37
N ASP A 147 23.17 26.52 -6.41
CA ASP A 147 22.36 27.08 -5.32
C ASP A 147 21.09 26.27 -5.06
N ILE A 148 20.36 25.92 -6.13
CA ILE A 148 19.14 25.12 -6.03
C ILE A 148 19.51 23.69 -5.65
N TYR A 149 20.56 23.13 -6.23
CA TYR A 149 21.02 21.79 -5.88
C TYR A 149 21.31 21.67 -4.38
N TYR A 150 22.16 22.51 -3.83
CA TYR A 150 22.55 22.41 -2.42
C TYR A 150 21.41 22.74 -1.45
N LYS A 151 20.52 23.67 -1.78
CA LYS A 151 19.43 24.09 -0.87
C LYS A 151 18.19 23.22 -0.98
N LEU A 152 17.82 22.77 -2.20
CA LEU A 152 16.50 22.18 -2.42
C LEU A 152 16.53 20.72 -2.86
N ILE A 153 17.69 20.19 -3.30
CA ILE A 153 17.78 18.85 -3.87
C ILE A 153 18.64 17.92 -3.02
N LYS A 154 19.88 18.33 -2.72
CA LYS A 154 20.90 17.44 -2.17
C LYS A 154 20.42 16.71 -0.92
N GLU A 155 20.26 17.42 0.18
CA GLU A 155 19.91 16.81 1.47
C GLU A 155 18.52 16.17 1.48
N TYR A 156 17.56 16.72 0.72
CA TYR A 156 16.25 16.09 0.53
C TYR A 156 16.37 14.72 -0.13
N THR A 157 17.16 14.64 -1.19
CA THR A 157 17.39 13.39 -1.93
C THR A 157 18.15 12.38 -1.08
N GLU A 158 19.17 12.82 -0.34
CA GLU A 158 19.94 11.98 0.59
C GLU A 158 19.05 11.40 1.71
N LYS A 159 18.14 12.19 2.29
CA LYS A 159 17.13 11.69 3.23
C LYS A 159 16.21 10.65 2.58
N GLN A 160 15.76 10.92 1.36
CA GLN A 160 14.82 10.05 0.65
C GLN A 160 15.47 8.71 0.25
N TRP A 161 16.74 8.73 -0.18
CA TRP A 161 17.42 7.55 -0.71
C TRP A 161 18.39 6.90 0.28
N GLY A 162 18.80 7.60 1.34
CA GLY A 162 19.78 7.11 2.31
C GLY A 162 21.20 6.98 1.75
N ARG A 163 21.51 7.68 0.63
CA ARG A 163 22.79 7.63 -0.09
C ARG A 163 23.19 9.02 -0.56
N ASP A 164 24.49 9.28 -0.68
CA ASP A 164 25.02 10.51 -1.29
C ASP A 164 24.54 10.63 -2.75
N CYS A 165 24.21 11.86 -3.16
CA CYS A 165 23.78 12.14 -4.53
C CYS A 165 24.83 11.76 -5.60
N LYS A 166 26.11 11.66 -5.24
CA LYS A 166 27.19 11.20 -6.12
C LYS A 166 27.11 9.70 -6.43
N ASP A 167 26.50 8.93 -5.53
CA ASP A 167 26.33 7.48 -5.66
C ASP A 167 24.98 7.10 -6.29
N LEU A 168 24.14 8.10 -6.58
CA LEU A 168 22.83 7.91 -7.19
C LEU A 168 22.86 8.10 -8.70
N PRO A 169 22.13 7.25 -9.48
CA PRO A 169 22.05 7.38 -10.93
C PRO A 169 21.43 8.72 -11.37
N ALA A 170 21.99 9.31 -12.45
CA ALA A 170 21.54 10.59 -12.99
C ALA A 170 20.03 10.62 -13.39
N PHE A 171 19.44 9.49 -13.79
CA PHE A 171 18.06 9.44 -14.24
C PHE A 171 17.03 9.75 -13.14
N ILE A 172 17.39 9.59 -11.86
CA ILE A 172 16.48 9.84 -10.73
C ILE A 172 15.94 11.27 -10.74
N ILE A 173 16.79 12.26 -11.12
CA ILE A 173 16.40 13.66 -11.16
C ILE A 173 15.49 14.02 -12.36
N ASN A 174 15.38 13.17 -13.38
CA ASN A 174 14.59 13.45 -14.58
C ASN A 174 13.09 13.65 -14.30
N ARG A 175 12.62 13.22 -13.14
CA ARG A 175 11.21 13.38 -12.72
C ARG A 175 10.88 14.77 -12.18
N LEU A 176 11.89 15.59 -11.85
CA LEU A 176 11.64 16.93 -11.32
C LEU A 176 11.31 17.89 -12.48
N PRO A 177 10.11 18.47 -12.52
CA PRO A 177 9.76 19.41 -13.57
C PRO A 177 10.60 20.69 -13.45
N LEU A 178 11.13 21.14 -14.57
CA LEU A 178 11.86 22.40 -14.72
C LEU A 178 11.15 23.25 -15.78
N ARG A 179 10.76 24.47 -15.42
CA ARG A 179 9.99 25.37 -16.29
C ARG A 179 10.51 26.80 -16.21
N PHE A 180 10.58 27.47 -17.36
CA PHE A 180 10.94 28.89 -17.44
C PHE A 180 9.69 29.76 -17.63
N VAL A 181 8.62 29.45 -16.84
CA VAL A 181 7.37 30.19 -16.78
C VAL A 181 6.94 30.33 -15.31
N PHE A 182 6.06 31.28 -14.98
CA PHE A 182 5.49 31.45 -13.63
C PHE A 182 4.29 30.50 -13.46
N ASP A 183 4.56 29.19 -13.28
CA ASP A 183 3.56 28.16 -13.07
C ASP A 183 3.96 27.24 -11.91
N ASN A 184 3.17 27.25 -10.85
CA ASN A 184 3.37 26.43 -9.65
C ASN A 184 2.68 25.06 -9.72
N ASN A 185 1.96 24.75 -10.79
CA ASN A 185 1.41 23.41 -10.96
C ASN A 185 2.54 22.38 -11.06
N TYR A 186 2.58 21.41 -10.14
CA TYR A 186 3.66 20.43 -10.11
C TYR A 186 3.66 19.49 -11.31
N PHE A 187 2.47 19.06 -11.76
CA PHE A 187 2.33 18.13 -12.88
C PHE A 187 2.27 18.84 -14.23
N ASN A 188 2.72 18.15 -15.27
CA ASN A 188 2.56 18.59 -16.66
C ASN A 188 1.26 18.08 -17.31
N ASP A 189 0.51 17.24 -16.59
CA ASP A 189 -0.68 16.60 -17.08
C ASP A 189 -1.86 17.57 -17.19
N SER A 190 -2.72 17.31 -18.18
CA SER A 190 -3.89 18.15 -18.48
C SER A 190 -4.98 18.07 -17.40
N TYR A 191 -5.03 16.97 -16.68
CA TYR A 191 -6.04 16.69 -15.67
C TYR A 191 -5.39 16.30 -14.34
N GLN A 192 -5.92 16.82 -13.23
CA GLN A 192 -5.54 16.43 -11.89
C GLN A 192 -6.65 16.75 -10.89
N GLY A 193 -6.67 16.05 -9.77
CA GLY A 193 -7.64 16.26 -8.70
C GLY A 193 -7.62 15.17 -7.64
N ILE A 194 -8.50 15.31 -6.68
CA ILE A 194 -8.76 14.33 -5.63
C ILE A 194 -10.23 13.90 -5.72
N PRO A 195 -10.56 12.61 -5.55
CA PRO A 195 -11.96 12.18 -5.50
C PRO A 195 -12.70 12.89 -4.37
N ILE A 196 -13.87 13.45 -4.64
CA ILE A 196 -14.69 14.11 -3.62
C ILE A 196 -15.14 13.07 -2.59
N GLY A 197 -14.80 13.31 -1.32
CA GLY A 197 -15.03 12.37 -0.22
C GLY A 197 -13.93 11.30 -0.08
N GLY A 198 -12.76 11.50 -0.71
CA GLY A 198 -11.58 10.68 -0.59
C GLY A 198 -11.55 9.45 -1.51
N TYR A 199 -10.38 8.81 -1.58
CA TYR A 199 -10.17 7.65 -2.47
C TYR A 199 -11.01 6.42 -2.12
N ASN A 200 -11.48 6.31 -0.87
CA ASN A 200 -12.38 5.22 -0.49
C ASN A 200 -13.64 5.22 -1.35
N LYS A 201 -14.15 6.42 -1.72
CA LYS A 201 -15.30 6.55 -2.62
C LYS A 201 -15.03 6.05 -4.04
N LEU A 202 -13.81 6.21 -4.53
CA LEU A 202 -13.40 5.63 -5.80
C LEU A 202 -13.39 4.10 -5.73
N ILE A 203 -12.84 3.52 -4.66
CA ILE A 203 -12.78 2.06 -4.46
C ILE A 203 -14.19 1.46 -4.31
N GLU A 204 -15.07 2.12 -3.53
CA GLU A 204 -16.49 1.74 -3.39
C GLU A 204 -17.21 1.81 -4.75
N GLY A 205 -17.01 2.89 -5.50
CA GLY A 205 -17.61 3.07 -6.83
C GLY A 205 -17.09 2.07 -7.87
N LEU A 206 -15.89 1.49 -7.69
CA LEU A 206 -15.38 0.36 -8.46
C LEU A 206 -16.03 -0.99 -8.04
N GLY A 207 -16.99 -0.97 -7.11
CA GLY A 207 -17.77 -2.13 -6.72
C GLY A 207 -17.16 -2.96 -5.58
N LEU A 208 -16.10 -2.48 -4.91
CA LEU A 208 -15.54 -3.18 -3.76
C LEU A 208 -16.23 -2.73 -2.48
N SER A 209 -16.68 -3.71 -1.68
CA SER A 209 -17.23 -3.49 -0.34
C SER A 209 -16.54 -4.40 0.66
N PRO A 210 -16.19 -3.92 1.85
CA PRO A 210 -15.62 -4.78 2.90
C PRO A 210 -16.65 -5.76 3.48
N THR A 211 -17.92 -5.56 3.19
CA THR A 211 -19.05 -6.40 3.62
C THR A 211 -19.34 -7.44 2.54
N LEU A 212 -19.42 -8.70 2.93
CA LEU A 212 -19.85 -9.76 2.00
C LEU A 212 -21.33 -9.55 1.63
N PRO A 213 -21.69 -9.65 0.33
CA PRO A 213 -23.07 -9.42 -0.08
C PRO A 213 -24.00 -10.47 0.57
N ARG A 214 -25.05 -10.01 1.23
CA ARG A 214 -26.14 -10.88 1.72
C ARG A 214 -26.94 -11.33 0.51
N ARG A 215 -26.86 -12.61 0.18
CA ARG A 215 -27.65 -13.20 -0.91
C ARG A 215 -28.97 -13.68 -0.33
N GLU A 216 -30.07 -13.04 -0.69
CA GLU A 216 -31.42 -13.47 -0.32
C GLU A 216 -31.68 -14.89 -0.81
N GLY A 217 -32.18 -15.77 0.06
CA GLY A 217 -32.62 -17.13 -0.27
C GLY A 217 -31.57 -18.25 -0.10
N LEU A 218 -30.33 -17.95 0.33
CA LEU A 218 -29.35 -18.99 0.67
C LEU A 218 -29.36 -19.22 2.19
N THR A 219 -29.73 -20.45 2.59
CA THR A 219 -29.56 -20.89 3.96
C THR A 219 -28.07 -20.96 4.30
N THR A 220 -27.73 -20.85 5.59
CA THR A 220 -26.34 -20.85 6.10
C THR A 220 -25.48 -22.04 5.66
N HIS A 221 -26.07 -23.06 5.01
CA HIS A 221 -25.38 -24.21 4.43
C HIS A 221 -24.96 -24.03 2.97
N ASP A 222 -25.61 -23.14 2.19
CA ASP A 222 -25.42 -23.01 0.73
C ASP A 222 -24.61 -21.80 0.30
N SER A 223 -24.11 -21.00 1.24
CA SER A 223 -23.46 -19.71 0.97
C SER A 223 -22.02 -19.78 0.45
N LEU A 224 -21.41 -20.95 0.35
CA LEU A 224 -20.11 -21.14 -0.29
C LEU A 224 -20.31 -21.50 -1.78
N PRO A 225 -19.45 -21.05 -2.69
CA PRO A 225 -19.55 -21.35 -4.11
C PRO A 225 -19.15 -22.80 -4.42
N THR A 226 -19.88 -23.77 -3.87
CA THR A 226 -19.61 -25.20 -4.03
C THR A 226 -20.37 -25.86 -5.19
N GLY A 227 -21.11 -25.09 -6.01
CA GLY A 227 -21.93 -25.62 -7.11
C GLY A 227 -21.54 -25.10 -8.49
N GLU A 228 -21.63 -25.96 -9.51
CA GLU A 228 -21.51 -25.65 -10.94
C GLU A 228 -22.73 -24.85 -11.48
N GLY A 229 -23.22 -23.89 -10.71
CA GLY A 229 -24.28 -22.97 -11.16
C GLY A 229 -23.69 -21.80 -11.94
N GLN A 230 -24.29 -21.42 -13.07
CA GLN A 230 -24.09 -20.12 -13.72
C GLN A 230 -24.64 -19.02 -12.78
N GLY A 231 -23.82 -18.63 -11.77
CA GLY A 231 -24.18 -17.53 -10.86
C GLY A 231 -23.99 -16.19 -11.53
N GLU A 232 -24.80 -15.22 -11.13
CA GLU A 232 -24.67 -13.83 -11.56
C GLU A 232 -23.28 -13.28 -11.30
N ALA A 233 -22.82 -12.34 -12.13
CA ALA A 233 -21.57 -11.62 -11.94
C ALA A 233 -21.56 -10.97 -10.56
N CYS A 234 -20.44 -11.08 -9.83
CA CYS A 234 -20.29 -10.50 -8.51
C CYS A 234 -18.83 -10.18 -8.19
N ILE A 235 -18.65 -9.23 -7.27
CA ILE A 235 -17.36 -8.97 -6.62
C ILE A 235 -17.55 -9.26 -5.13
N ASP A 236 -16.97 -10.36 -4.67
CA ASP A 236 -16.89 -10.67 -3.25
C ASP A 236 -15.55 -10.19 -2.71
N CYS A 237 -15.53 -9.58 -1.52
CA CYS A 237 -14.31 -9.07 -0.90
C CYS A 237 -14.13 -9.69 0.49
N LEU A 238 -12.90 -10.14 0.78
CA LEU A 238 -12.51 -10.58 2.13
C LEU A 238 -11.23 -9.84 2.53
N VAL A 239 -11.36 -8.92 3.46
CA VAL A 239 -10.25 -8.13 4.03
C VAL A 239 -9.77 -8.73 5.34
N GLY A 240 -8.55 -8.37 5.76
CA GLY A 240 -7.94 -8.91 6.97
C GLY A 240 -7.48 -10.36 6.83
N ILE A 241 -7.41 -10.89 5.59
CA ILE A 241 -7.00 -12.27 5.35
C ILE A 241 -5.59 -12.35 4.73
N ASP A 242 -4.68 -13.05 5.40
CA ASP A 242 -3.31 -13.31 4.95
C ASP A 242 -3.13 -14.81 4.68
N ILE A 243 -3.07 -15.17 3.40
CA ILE A 243 -3.07 -16.56 2.92
C ILE A 243 -1.63 -16.94 2.55
N PRO A 244 -1.11 -18.11 3.00
CA PRO A 244 0.19 -18.60 2.56
C PRO A 244 0.28 -18.68 1.03
N LEU A 245 1.28 -18.03 0.46
CA LEU A 245 1.52 -18.03 -0.98
C LEU A 245 2.33 -19.26 -1.42
N ASN A 246 3.33 -19.60 -0.64
CA ASN A 246 4.28 -20.68 -0.88
C ASN A 246 4.11 -21.83 0.13
N LYS A 247 4.73 -22.98 -0.16
CA LYS A 247 4.67 -24.15 0.73
C LYS A 247 5.14 -23.83 2.14
N PRO A 248 4.50 -24.46 3.16
CA PRO A 248 4.96 -24.32 4.53
C PRO A 248 6.42 -24.77 4.68
N LYS A 249 7.21 -24.00 5.44
CA LYS A 249 8.58 -24.36 5.79
C LYS A 249 8.61 -25.41 6.91
N TYR A 250 7.58 -25.39 7.76
CA TYR A 250 7.46 -26.32 8.89
C TYR A 250 6.27 -27.26 8.69
N SER A 251 6.44 -28.52 9.08
CA SER A 251 5.37 -29.52 9.00
C SER A 251 5.04 -30.06 10.39
N PHE A 252 3.78 -30.34 10.64
CA PHE A 252 3.32 -31.02 11.85
C PHE A 252 2.24 -32.05 11.52
N LYS A 253 2.20 -33.13 12.33
CA LYS A 253 1.15 -34.15 12.23
C LYS A 253 0.25 -34.06 13.45
N LEU A 254 -1.05 -33.97 13.25
CA LEU A 254 -2.04 -33.90 14.34
C LEU A 254 -2.06 -35.20 15.17
N SER A 255 -1.83 -36.36 14.54
CA SER A 255 -1.80 -37.67 15.19
C SER A 255 -0.72 -37.88 16.24
N ASP A 256 0.40 -37.14 16.16
CA ASP A 256 1.57 -37.33 17.00
C ASP A 256 1.68 -36.31 18.14
N GLY A 257 0.57 -35.67 18.54
CA GLY A 257 0.59 -34.55 19.46
C GLY A 257 1.37 -33.36 18.89
N GLY A 258 1.32 -33.18 17.58
CA GLY A 258 2.08 -32.21 16.80
C GLY A 258 1.90 -30.76 17.24
N TYR A 259 0.78 -30.42 17.91
CA TYR A 259 0.54 -29.13 18.50
C TYR A 259 1.56 -28.75 19.61
N ARG A 260 2.14 -29.71 20.33
CA ARG A 260 3.25 -29.46 21.27
C ARG A 260 4.58 -29.21 20.56
N LYS A 261 4.76 -29.80 19.37
CA LYS A 261 5.98 -29.62 18.55
C LYS A 261 5.99 -28.32 17.78
N MET A 262 4.85 -27.61 17.67
CA MET A 262 4.78 -26.29 17.05
C MET A 262 5.26 -25.17 17.98
N ALA A 263 5.24 -25.37 19.28
CA ALA A 263 5.70 -24.37 20.24
C ALA A 263 7.22 -24.46 20.45
N ASP A 264 7.86 -23.29 20.66
CA ASP A 264 9.27 -23.25 21.07
C ASP A 264 9.43 -23.95 22.42
N PRO A 265 10.24 -25.02 22.53
CA PRO A 265 10.39 -25.78 23.77
C PRO A 265 10.90 -24.94 24.96
N MET A 266 11.70 -23.91 24.70
CA MET A 266 12.29 -23.06 25.75
C MET A 266 11.24 -22.16 26.42
N ASN A 267 10.29 -21.65 25.64
CA ASN A 267 9.29 -20.69 26.12
C ASN A 267 7.91 -21.30 26.38
N TYR A 268 7.71 -22.58 26.01
CA TYR A 268 6.37 -23.20 26.03
C TYR A 268 5.67 -23.16 27.38
N SER A 269 6.38 -23.47 28.47
CA SER A 269 5.76 -23.46 29.81
C SER A 269 5.25 -22.08 30.22
N LEU A 270 6.04 -21.04 29.97
CA LEU A 270 5.69 -19.65 30.26
C LEU A 270 4.49 -19.19 29.40
N LEU A 271 4.55 -19.47 28.11
CA LEU A 271 3.47 -19.12 27.18
C LEU A 271 2.18 -19.88 27.49
N GLN A 272 2.29 -21.15 27.93
CA GLN A 272 1.12 -21.93 28.33
C GLN A 272 0.44 -21.37 29.58
N GLU A 273 1.21 -20.90 30.58
CA GLU A 273 0.65 -20.24 31.77
C GLU A 273 -0.05 -18.93 31.38
N LYS A 274 0.58 -18.11 30.54
CA LYS A 274 -0.01 -16.89 30.02
C LYS A 274 -1.31 -17.19 29.25
N ALA A 275 -1.30 -18.17 28.37
CA ALA A 275 -2.49 -18.61 27.62
C ALA A 275 -3.62 -19.10 28.53
N LYS A 276 -3.30 -19.79 29.65
CA LYS A 276 -4.29 -20.19 30.65
C LYS A 276 -4.94 -18.98 31.35
N LYS A 277 -4.15 -17.93 31.63
CA LYS A 277 -4.68 -16.69 32.23
C LYS A 277 -5.60 -15.97 31.23
N MET A 278 -5.16 -15.78 29.98
CA MET A 278 -5.95 -15.14 28.94
C MET A 278 -7.29 -15.86 28.70
N ARG A 279 -7.32 -17.22 28.74
CA ARG A 279 -8.57 -17.99 28.64
C ARG A 279 -9.56 -17.76 29.78
N LYS A 280 -9.08 -17.33 30.96
CA LYS A 280 -9.96 -17.02 32.12
C LYS A 280 -10.52 -15.61 32.09
N GLU A 281 -9.82 -14.71 31.41
CA GLU A 281 -10.13 -13.28 31.34
C GLU A 281 -10.27 -12.84 29.87
N PRO A 282 -11.18 -13.45 29.07
CA PRO A 282 -11.37 -13.10 27.67
C PRO A 282 -12.07 -11.76 27.53
N THR A 283 -11.78 -11.04 26.43
CA THR A 283 -12.53 -9.83 26.05
C THR A 283 -13.98 -10.17 25.66
N GLU A 284 -14.84 -9.16 25.54
CA GLU A 284 -16.23 -9.33 25.10
C GLU A 284 -16.30 -9.92 23.68
N ALA A 285 -15.46 -9.41 22.75
CA ALA A 285 -15.39 -9.89 21.39
C ALA A 285 -14.85 -11.33 21.30
N GLU A 286 -13.81 -11.67 22.08
CA GLU A 286 -13.33 -13.05 22.17
C GLU A 286 -14.41 -14.02 22.68
N ASN A 287 -15.20 -13.58 23.67
CA ASN A 287 -16.33 -14.38 24.17
C ASN A 287 -17.44 -14.55 23.12
N ALA A 288 -17.77 -13.48 22.38
CA ALA A 288 -18.75 -13.53 21.30
C ALA A 288 -18.30 -14.49 20.20
N PHE A 289 -17.05 -14.40 19.75
CA PHE A 289 -16.49 -15.32 18.77
C PHE A 289 -16.46 -16.76 19.28
N TRP A 290 -16.08 -16.99 20.55
CA TRP A 290 -16.04 -18.33 21.12
C TRP A 290 -17.41 -19.01 21.16
N LYS A 291 -18.48 -18.25 21.41
CA LYS A 291 -19.86 -18.78 21.34
C LYS A 291 -20.21 -19.29 19.95
N MET A 292 -19.71 -18.64 18.89
CA MET A 292 -19.92 -19.07 17.51
C MET A 292 -19.02 -20.26 17.13
N ALA A 293 -17.78 -20.31 17.66
CA ALA A 293 -16.76 -21.28 17.27
C ALA A 293 -16.79 -22.57 18.11
N SER A 294 -17.40 -22.54 19.32
CA SER A 294 -17.51 -23.72 20.17
C SER A 294 -18.41 -24.79 19.55
N ASP A 295 -18.21 -26.04 19.98
CA ASP A 295 -19.01 -27.19 19.52
C ASP A 295 -19.06 -27.38 17.99
N ASN A 296 -17.96 -27.06 17.30
CA ASN A 296 -17.81 -27.08 15.84
C ASN A 296 -18.78 -26.14 15.09
N GLY A 297 -19.10 -24.99 15.66
CA GLY A 297 -20.06 -24.04 15.09
C GLY A 297 -19.75 -23.58 13.64
N PHE A 298 -18.49 -23.65 13.21
CA PHE A 298 -18.08 -23.41 11.82
C PHE A 298 -17.79 -24.70 11.02
N GLY A 299 -18.21 -25.87 11.54
CA GLY A 299 -17.96 -27.18 10.91
C GLY A 299 -16.57 -27.75 11.17
N VAL A 300 -15.72 -27.06 11.92
CA VAL A 300 -14.37 -27.48 12.32
C VAL A 300 -14.10 -27.12 13.77
N LYS A 301 -13.18 -27.87 14.40
CA LYS A 301 -12.80 -27.63 15.79
C LYS A 301 -11.87 -26.42 15.91
N PHE A 302 -12.26 -25.44 16.73
CA PHE A 302 -11.40 -24.33 17.16
C PHE A 302 -10.83 -24.56 18.55
N ARG A 303 -9.67 -23.97 18.79
CA ARG A 303 -9.01 -23.83 20.08
C ARG A 303 -8.79 -22.36 20.34
N ARG A 304 -8.91 -21.91 21.59
CA ARG A 304 -8.65 -20.52 21.99
C ARG A 304 -7.32 -20.40 22.71
N GLN A 305 -6.65 -19.27 22.54
CA GLN A 305 -5.39 -18.91 23.18
C GLN A 305 -4.39 -20.06 23.06
N HIS A 306 -4.04 -20.41 21.82
CA HIS A 306 -3.18 -21.54 21.49
C HIS A 306 -1.74 -21.08 21.20
N VAL A 307 -0.75 -21.84 21.67
CA VAL A 307 0.66 -21.52 21.44
C VAL A 307 1.14 -22.14 20.14
N ILE A 308 1.64 -21.28 19.23
CA ILE A 308 2.34 -21.66 17.99
C ILE A 308 3.66 -20.91 17.98
N ASP A 309 4.78 -21.63 17.88
CA ASP A 309 6.13 -21.06 18.02
C ASP A 309 6.28 -20.28 19.34
N ASN A 310 6.62 -19.01 19.30
CA ASN A 310 6.71 -18.10 20.42
C ASN A 310 5.48 -17.20 20.59
N TYR A 311 4.36 -17.53 19.91
CA TYR A 311 3.17 -16.69 19.88
C TYR A 311 1.95 -17.40 20.48
N ILE A 312 1.06 -16.62 21.09
CA ILE A 312 -0.28 -17.08 21.51
C ILE A 312 -1.26 -16.49 20.51
N VAL A 313 -2.01 -17.34 19.80
CA VAL A 313 -3.04 -16.92 18.87
C VAL A 313 -4.41 -16.99 19.53
N ASP A 314 -5.32 -16.06 19.24
CA ASP A 314 -6.63 -15.99 19.91
C ASP A 314 -7.43 -17.25 19.63
N PHE A 315 -7.59 -17.61 18.36
CA PHE A 315 -8.29 -18.82 17.93
C PHE A 315 -7.57 -19.51 16.80
N VAL A 316 -7.57 -20.85 16.81
CA VAL A 316 -7.02 -21.66 15.75
C VAL A 316 -7.81 -22.92 15.47
N SER A 317 -8.09 -23.22 14.22
CA SER A 317 -8.46 -24.53 13.75
C SER A 317 -7.24 -25.20 13.13
N LEU A 318 -6.72 -26.25 13.77
CA LEU A 318 -5.55 -26.96 13.28
C LEU A 318 -5.84 -27.78 12.01
N GLU A 319 -7.03 -28.40 11.95
CA GLU A 319 -7.48 -29.15 10.77
C GLU A 319 -7.90 -28.22 9.63
N GLY A 320 -8.54 -27.09 9.96
CA GLY A 320 -8.92 -26.05 8.99
C GLY A 320 -7.76 -25.15 8.57
N LYS A 321 -6.58 -25.28 9.18
CA LYS A 321 -5.39 -24.44 8.95
C LYS A 321 -5.69 -22.94 8.98
N LEU A 322 -6.58 -22.53 9.87
CA LEU A 322 -7.01 -21.15 10.04
C LEU A 322 -6.70 -20.65 11.45
N VAL A 323 -6.01 -19.52 11.52
CA VAL A 323 -5.88 -18.68 12.72
C VAL A 323 -6.85 -17.53 12.58
N VAL A 324 -7.59 -17.22 13.65
CA VAL A 324 -8.44 -16.03 13.73
C VAL A 324 -7.92 -15.18 14.88
N GLU A 325 -7.65 -13.91 14.61
CA GLU A 325 -7.22 -12.90 15.58
C GLU A 325 -8.28 -11.80 15.66
N ILE A 326 -8.54 -11.31 16.86
CA ILE A 326 -9.55 -10.29 17.11
C ILE A 326 -8.86 -9.01 17.55
N ASP A 327 -8.85 -8.01 16.66
CA ASP A 327 -8.10 -6.76 16.83
C ASP A 327 -8.94 -5.68 17.52
N GLY A 328 -8.40 -5.13 18.61
CA GLY A 328 -9.02 -4.10 19.44
C GLY A 328 -8.91 -2.66 18.95
N GLY A 329 -8.65 -2.42 17.65
CA GLY A 329 -8.65 -1.06 17.08
C GLY A 329 -7.50 -0.15 17.54
N TYR A 330 -6.39 -0.68 18.05
CA TYR A 330 -5.23 0.11 18.47
C TYR A 330 -4.49 0.68 17.26
N HIS A 331 -4.09 1.95 17.39
CA HIS A 331 -3.12 2.55 16.46
C HIS A 331 -1.75 1.92 16.73
N PHE A 332 -1.36 0.96 15.92
CA PHE A 332 -0.05 0.32 16.04
C PHE A 332 1.07 1.32 15.72
N THR A 333 2.08 1.36 16.58
CA THR A 333 3.36 1.99 16.21
C THR A 333 3.99 1.23 15.05
N GLN A 334 4.96 1.85 14.38
CA GLN A 334 5.66 1.18 13.27
C GLN A 334 6.35 -0.11 13.74
N GLU A 335 6.93 -0.10 14.95
CA GLU A 335 7.56 -1.27 15.57
C GLU A 335 6.56 -2.40 15.77
N GLN A 336 5.37 -2.09 16.29
CA GLN A 336 4.30 -3.07 16.48
C GLN A 336 3.81 -3.66 15.15
N GLN A 337 3.72 -2.86 14.09
CA GLN A 337 3.35 -3.34 12.75
C GLN A 337 4.41 -4.31 12.19
N ILE A 338 5.71 -4.03 12.41
CA ILE A 338 6.80 -4.91 12.00
C ILE A 338 6.70 -6.24 12.75
N GLU A 339 6.53 -6.20 14.07
CA GLU A 339 6.39 -7.41 14.90
C GLU A 339 5.18 -8.25 14.47
N ASP A 340 4.03 -7.61 14.19
CA ASP A 340 2.83 -8.30 13.71
C ASP A 340 3.02 -8.94 12.34
N ASN A 341 3.69 -8.26 11.41
CA ASN A 341 4.01 -8.83 10.11
C ASN A 341 4.99 -10.01 10.20
N LEU A 342 6.00 -9.93 11.08
CA LEU A 342 6.93 -11.04 11.34
C LEU A 342 6.21 -12.23 11.99
N ARG A 343 5.34 -11.98 12.97
CA ARG A 343 4.47 -12.99 13.57
C ARG A 343 3.61 -13.69 12.51
N SER A 344 2.98 -12.92 11.64
CA SER A 344 2.15 -13.44 10.56
C SER A 344 2.96 -14.30 9.59
N GLN A 345 4.20 -13.93 9.30
CA GLN A 345 5.08 -14.74 8.46
C GLN A 345 5.40 -16.10 9.10
N VAL A 346 5.68 -16.13 10.41
CA VAL A 346 5.90 -17.39 11.12
C VAL A 346 4.67 -18.29 11.07
N LEU A 347 3.48 -17.76 11.29
CA LEU A 347 2.24 -18.54 11.19
C LEU A 347 2.02 -19.11 9.78
N LYS A 348 2.32 -18.32 8.73
CA LYS A 348 2.27 -18.78 7.33
C LYS A 348 3.32 -19.85 7.04
N ASP A 349 4.50 -19.76 7.64
CA ASP A 349 5.56 -20.77 7.51
C ASP A 349 5.15 -22.13 8.14
N TYR A 350 4.19 -22.12 9.07
CA TYR A 350 3.50 -23.33 9.55
C TYR A 350 2.28 -23.74 8.68
N GLY A 351 1.96 -22.96 7.65
CA GLY A 351 0.86 -23.24 6.71
C GLY A 351 -0.51 -22.75 7.16
N PHE A 352 -0.58 -21.85 8.12
CA PHE A 352 -1.85 -21.25 8.56
C PHE A 352 -2.21 -20.03 7.70
N THR A 353 -3.46 -19.97 7.28
CA THR A 353 -4.11 -18.75 6.85
C THR A 353 -4.51 -17.96 8.10
N ILE A 354 -4.40 -16.64 8.06
CA ILE A 354 -4.71 -15.76 9.18
C ILE A 354 -5.88 -14.88 8.78
N LEU A 355 -6.93 -14.84 9.59
CA LEU A 355 -8.06 -13.93 9.45
C LEU A 355 -8.08 -12.98 10.65
N ARG A 356 -8.04 -11.67 10.40
CA ARG A 356 -8.20 -10.62 11.40
C ARG A 356 -9.60 -10.05 11.33
N LEU A 357 -10.26 -10.00 12.49
CA LEU A 357 -11.60 -9.43 12.67
C LEU A 357 -11.51 -8.29 13.67
N LYS A 358 -12.28 -7.23 13.46
CA LYS A 358 -12.37 -6.13 14.41
C LYS A 358 -13.34 -6.47 15.55
N ASN A 359 -13.08 -5.95 16.74
CA ASN A 359 -13.99 -6.13 17.88
C ASN A 359 -15.43 -5.75 17.53
N GLU A 360 -15.63 -4.60 16.87
CA GLU A 360 -16.93 -4.07 16.51
C GLU A 360 -17.69 -4.99 15.53
N GLU A 361 -16.97 -5.62 14.60
CA GLU A 361 -17.54 -6.61 13.68
C GLU A 361 -18.06 -7.84 14.43
N VAL A 362 -17.21 -8.39 15.31
CA VAL A 362 -17.51 -9.63 16.04
C VAL A 362 -18.71 -9.46 16.96
N ILE A 363 -18.87 -8.29 17.55
CA ILE A 363 -19.99 -7.97 18.45
C ILE A 363 -21.23 -7.58 17.65
N GLY A 364 -21.06 -6.79 16.58
CA GLY A 364 -22.15 -6.12 15.87
C GLY A 364 -22.83 -6.97 14.80
N ASP A 365 -22.10 -7.86 14.08
CA ASP A 365 -22.66 -8.66 13.00
C ASP A 365 -22.12 -10.12 12.99
N PRO A 366 -22.65 -10.99 13.86
CA PRO A 366 -22.25 -12.41 13.93
C PRO A 366 -22.51 -13.20 12.64
N GLU A 367 -23.48 -12.80 11.81
CA GLU A 367 -23.79 -13.45 10.55
C GLU A 367 -22.70 -13.18 9.52
N GLU A 368 -22.28 -11.93 9.41
CA GLU A 368 -21.16 -11.55 8.53
C GLU A 368 -19.85 -12.19 8.98
N VAL A 369 -19.56 -12.22 10.27
CA VAL A 369 -18.38 -12.91 10.84
C VAL A 369 -18.43 -14.40 10.49
N THR A 370 -19.60 -15.03 10.61
CA THR A 370 -19.75 -16.44 10.23
C THR A 370 -19.47 -16.67 8.75
N ALA A 371 -19.94 -15.80 7.87
CA ALA A 371 -19.66 -15.88 6.43
C ALA A 371 -18.18 -15.68 6.14
N LYS A 372 -17.52 -14.69 6.75
CA LYS A 372 -16.08 -14.43 6.62
C LYS A 372 -15.24 -15.62 7.09
N VAL A 373 -15.55 -16.21 8.25
CA VAL A 373 -14.81 -17.37 8.78
C VAL A 373 -14.98 -18.60 7.87
N LYS A 374 -16.18 -18.88 7.36
CA LYS A 374 -16.42 -19.99 6.44
C LYS A 374 -15.66 -19.80 5.13
N LEU A 375 -15.68 -18.59 4.56
CA LEU A 375 -14.91 -18.27 3.35
C LEU A 375 -13.39 -18.38 3.59
N ALA A 376 -12.90 -17.92 4.75
CA ALA A 376 -11.50 -18.06 5.12
C ALA A 376 -11.09 -19.54 5.30
N LEU A 377 -11.93 -20.37 5.92
CA LEU A 377 -11.71 -21.82 6.01
C LEU A 377 -11.62 -22.49 4.63
N TRP A 378 -12.53 -22.10 3.73
CA TRP A 378 -12.51 -22.61 2.37
C TRP A 378 -11.23 -22.21 1.62
N LEU A 379 -10.76 -20.96 1.74
CA LEU A 379 -9.51 -20.49 1.17
C LEU A 379 -8.29 -21.15 1.80
N ALA A 380 -8.30 -21.37 3.12
CA ALA A 380 -7.20 -22.04 3.83
C ALA A 380 -6.96 -23.48 3.33
N GLN A 381 -7.99 -24.16 2.86
CA GLN A 381 -7.88 -25.48 2.22
C GLN A 381 -7.24 -25.43 0.84
N LYS A 382 -7.23 -24.26 0.18
CA LYS A 382 -6.62 -23.99 -1.12
C LYS A 382 -5.18 -23.41 -1.00
N ALA A 383 -4.71 -23.17 0.21
CA ALA A 383 -3.34 -22.76 0.45
C ALA A 383 -2.37 -23.94 0.29
N PRO A 384 -1.13 -23.71 -0.23
CA PRO A 384 -0.60 -22.42 -0.65
C PRO A 384 -1.19 -21.93 -1.98
N LEU A 385 -1.46 -20.64 -2.09
CA LEU A 385 -2.18 -20.07 -3.25
C LEU A 385 -1.47 -20.33 -4.57
N ARG A 386 -0.16 -20.30 -4.61
CA ARG A 386 0.61 -20.53 -5.84
C ARG A 386 0.30 -21.86 -6.52
N GLU A 387 -0.01 -22.89 -5.73
CA GLU A 387 -0.33 -24.23 -6.24
C GLU A 387 -1.83 -24.54 -6.24
N GLY A 388 -2.55 -23.97 -5.26
CA GLY A 388 -3.95 -24.33 -5.00
C GLY A 388 -4.99 -23.36 -5.54
N PHE A 389 -4.60 -22.20 -6.10
CA PHE A 389 -5.58 -21.21 -6.56
C PHE A 389 -6.54 -21.77 -7.63
N GLY A 390 -6.07 -22.71 -8.47
CA GLY A 390 -6.89 -23.34 -9.51
C GLY A 390 -8.13 -24.06 -8.99
N GLU A 391 -8.18 -24.43 -7.70
CA GLU A 391 -9.37 -24.96 -7.05
C GLU A 391 -10.34 -23.87 -6.57
N ALA A 392 -9.86 -22.62 -6.45
CA ALA A 392 -10.65 -21.46 -6.02
C ALA A 392 -11.15 -20.63 -7.22
N ALA A 393 -10.29 -20.41 -8.21
CA ALA A 393 -10.58 -19.57 -9.37
C ALA A 393 -9.84 -20.06 -10.62
N LYS A 394 -10.35 -19.67 -11.79
CA LYS A 394 -9.72 -19.99 -13.09
C LYS A 394 -8.40 -19.24 -13.28
N THR A 395 -8.32 -18.00 -12.75
CA THR A 395 -7.16 -17.11 -12.91
C THR A 395 -6.85 -16.43 -11.58
N LEU A 396 -5.56 -16.38 -11.24
CA LEU A 396 -5.03 -15.61 -10.13
C LEU A 396 -4.56 -14.24 -10.63
N VAL A 397 -5.05 -13.16 -10.03
CA VAL A 397 -4.52 -11.80 -10.22
C VAL A 397 -3.70 -11.44 -8.99
N TYR A 398 -2.40 -11.32 -9.15
CA TYR A 398 -1.47 -11.12 -8.05
C TYR A 398 -0.88 -9.71 -8.07
N THR A 399 -1.05 -8.98 -6.97
CA THR A 399 -0.53 -7.61 -6.81
C THR A 399 0.52 -7.49 -5.69
N GLY A 400 0.90 -8.60 -5.06
CA GLY A 400 1.94 -8.66 -4.04
C GLY A 400 3.36 -8.60 -4.61
N ARG A 401 4.36 -8.83 -3.78
CA ARG A 401 5.77 -8.72 -4.19
C ARG A 401 6.16 -9.81 -5.21
N LEU A 402 6.85 -9.39 -6.26
CA LEU A 402 7.27 -10.27 -7.35
C LEU A 402 8.24 -11.38 -6.87
N ASP A 403 9.23 -11.02 -6.08
CA ASP A 403 10.22 -11.96 -5.52
C ASP A 403 9.61 -12.94 -4.51
N GLU A 404 8.63 -12.50 -3.70
CA GLU A 404 7.89 -13.33 -2.76
C GLU A 404 7.04 -14.38 -3.48
N PHE A 405 6.43 -14.04 -4.62
CA PHE A 405 5.68 -15.02 -5.42
C PHE A 405 6.54 -16.22 -5.82
N PHE A 406 7.80 -16.01 -6.12
CA PHE A 406 8.75 -17.05 -6.50
C PHE A 406 9.62 -17.56 -5.34
N ASP A 407 9.18 -17.34 -4.09
CA ASP A 407 9.89 -17.78 -2.87
C ASP A 407 11.37 -17.35 -2.86
N TYR A 408 11.62 -16.13 -3.34
CA TYR A 408 12.96 -15.52 -3.39
C TYR A 408 14.02 -16.33 -4.15
N LYS A 409 13.60 -17.14 -5.12
CA LYS A 409 14.43 -18.09 -5.90
C LYS A 409 15.74 -17.50 -6.46
N TYR A 410 15.71 -16.22 -6.85
CA TYR A 410 16.87 -15.50 -7.40
C TYR A 410 17.49 -14.52 -6.40
N GLY A 411 16.93 -14.38 -5.20
CA GLY A 411 17.29 -13.41 -4.18
C GLY A 411 16.20 -12.38 -3.93
N LYS A 412 16.33 -11.61 -2.85
CA LYS A 412 15.37 -10.55 -2.51
C LYS A 412 15.61 -9.30 -3.35
N LEU A 413 14.53 -8.67 -3.79
CA LEU A 413 14.53 -7.36 -4.41
C LEU A 413 14.54 -6.27 -3.33
N ASP A 414 15.33 -5.23 -3.52
CA ASP A 414 15.45 -4.13 -2.57
C ASP A 414 14.31 -3.13 -2.72
N TRP A 415 13.86 -2.59 -1.60
CA TRP A 415 12.78 -1.62 -1.51
C TRP A 415 13.18 -0.44 -0.63
N ARG A 416 12.55 0.68 -0.86
CA ARG A 416 12.46 1.78 0.11
C ARG A 416 11.10 1.74 0.76
N THR A 417 11.02 2.18 2.01
CA THR A 417 9.78 2.32 2.74
C THR A 417 9.64 3.73 3.29
N VAL A 418 8.41 4.10 3.64
CA VAL A 418 8.08 5.34 4.34
C VAL A 418 7.25 5.03 5.57
N SER A 419 7.40 5.86 6.58
CA SER A 419 6.54 5.85 7.76
C SER A 419 5.97 7.24 8.01
N PHE A 420 4.86 7.28 8.70
CA PHE A 420 4.12 8.52 8.96
C PHE A 420 3.90 8.70 10.45
N LYS A 421 4.16 9.92 10.95
CA LYS A 421 3.71 10.34 12.28
C LYS A 421 2.55 11.31 12.08
N THR A 422 1.35 10.80 12.29
CA THR A 422 0.12 11.57 12.12
C THR A 422 -0.35 12.10 13.46
N ARG A 423 -0.75 13.38 13.50
CA ARG A 423 -1.30 14.04 14.67
C ARG A 423 -2.40 15.02 14.32
N ILE A 424 -3.26 15.26 15.28
CA ILE A 424 -4.32 16.27 15.21
C ILE A 424 -3.76 17.58 15.79
N GLU A 425 -3.93 18.69 15.08
CA GLU A 425 -3.57 20.02 15.51
C GLU A 425 -4.83 20.84 15.81
N ASN A 426 -4.82 21.54 16.95
CA ASN A 426 -5.93 22.42 17.37
C ASN A 426 -5.82 23.80 16.71
N THR A 427 -5.65 23.83 15.41
CA THR A 427 -5.64 25.03 14.57
C THR A 427 -6.37 24.70 13.27
N PRO A 428 -7.11 25.65 12.70
CA PRO A 428 -7.79 25.40 11.42
C PRO A 428 -6.83 25.34 10.23
N ASN A 429 -5.62 25.87 10.36
CA ASN A 429 -4.62 25.91 9.28
C ASN A 429 -3.22 25.88 9.89
N TYR A 430 -2.48 24.81 9.67
CA TYR A 430 -1.17 24.59 10.29
C TYR A 430 -0.02 25.17 9.47
N GLN A 431 0.01 24.90 8.16
CA GLN A 431 1.12 25.28 7.28
C GLN A 431 0.67 26.02 6.00
N GLY A 432 -0.64 26.17 5.77
CA GLY A 432 -1.18 26.91 4.64
C GLY A 432 -1.07 26.23 3.28
N ASN A 433 -0.63 24.98 3.23
CA ASN A 433 -0.49 24.19 2.00
C ASN A 433 -0.62 22.69 2.30
N ALA A 434 -1.11 21.91 1.33
CA ALA A 434 -1.23 20.47 1.48
C ALA A 434 0.13 19.80 1.73
N VAL A 435 1.20 20.22 1.02
CA VAL A 435 2.51 19.56 1.10
C VAL A 435 3.62 20.59 1.23
N VAL A 436 4.41 20.48 2.30
CA VAL A 436 5.65 21.22 2.49
C VAL A 436 6.81 20.24 2.58
N ASN A 437 7.76 20.32 1.63
CA ASN A 437 8.98 19.52 1.62
C ASN A 437 10.06 20.20 2.47
N TYR A 438 10.64 19.48 3.40
CA TYR A 438 11.75 19.96 4.24
C TYR A 438 13.07 19.48 3.66
N THR A 439 13.84 20.40 3.09
CA THR A 439 14.99 20.06 2.23
C THR A 439 16.34 20.03 2.95
N SER A 440 16.40 20.44 4.23
CA SER A 440 17.61 20.37 5.06
C SER A 440 17.64 19.15 5.97
N HIS A 441 18.82 18.75 6.43
CA HIS A 441 19.03 17.69 7.43
C HIS A 441 18.63 18.11 8.85
N ASP A 442 18.22 19.37 9.10
CA ASP A 442 17.78 19.83 10.42
C ASP A 442 16.64 18.99 11.00
N VAL A 443 15.83 18.42 10.13
CA VAL A 443 14.74 17.52 10.48
C VAL A 443 14.85 16.20 9.70
N LEU A 444 14.42 15.12 10.34
CA LEU A 444 14.54 13.78 9.76
C LEU A 444 13.44 13.47 8.74
N TYR A 445 12.27 14.10 8.86
CA TYR A 445 11.19 13.91 7.88
C TYR A 445 11.49 14.63 6.56
N THR A 446 10.99 14.07 5.48
CA THR A 446 11.14 14.61 4.13
C THR A 446 10.07 15.64 3.82
N ARG A 447 8.86 15.46 4.35
CA ARG A 447 7.73 16.38 4.13
C ARG A 447 6.74 16.35 5.27
N VAL A 448 5.95 17.42 5.36
CA VAL A 448 4.73 17.49 6.18
C VAL A 448 3.54 17.61 5.25
N ILE A 449 2.53 16.80 5.48
CA ILE A 449 1.27 16.76 4.74
C ILE A 449 0.17 17.29 5.65
N GLU A 450 -0.52 18.36 5.27
CA GLU A 450 -1.72 18.86 5.92
C GLU A 450 -2.93 18.44 5.09
N HIS A 451 -3.61 17.39 5.53
CA HIS A 451 -4.54 16.63 4.69
C HIS A 451 -5.80 17.38 4.27
N LYS A 452 -6.30 18.30 5.09
CA LYS A 452 -7.53 19.05 4.77
C LYS A 452 -7.43 19.85 3.47
N HIS A 453 -6.23 20.35 3.11
CA HIS A 453 -6.01 21.13 1.90
C HIS A 453 -6.21 20.34 0.59
N PHE A 454 -6.33 19.02 0.64
CA PHE A 454 -6.69 18.23 -0.53
C PHE A 454 -8.15 18.43 -0.96
N GLU A 455 -9.04 18.73 -0.01
CA GLU A 455 -10.49 18.86 -0.28
C GLU A 455 -11.08 20.21 0.11
N MET A 456 -10.45 20.97 1.01
CA MET A 456 -10.90 22.27 1.47
C MET A 456 -10.07 23.40 0.83
N PHE A 457 -10.75 24.39 0.25
CA PHE A 457 -10.12 25.47 -0.51
C PHE A 457 -10.52 26.86 0.02
N GLY A 458 -9.57 27.82 -0.01
CA GLY A 458 -9.81 29.20 0.40
C GLY A 458 -10.29 29.28 1.85
N GLN A 459 -11.37 30.01 2.09
CA GLN A 459 -11.91 30.20 3.45
C GLN A 459 -12.51 28.92 4.07
N HIS A 460 -12.92 27.95 3.25
CA HIS A 460 -13.45 26.67 3.74
C HIS A 460 -12.45 25.85 4.57
N VAL A 461 -11.15 26.13 4.45
CA VAL A 461 -10.11 25.56 5.33
C VAL A 461 -10.40 25.87 6.82
N TYR A 462 -11.03 27.03 7.10
CA TYR A 462 -11.34 27.51 8.45
C TYR A 462 -12.67 27.00 9.01
N ASP A 463 -13.49 26.33 8.20
CA ASP A 463 -14.77 25.77 8.65
C ASP A 463 -14.57 24.62 9.67
N ASN A 464 -13.45 23.92 9.58
CA ASN A 464 -13.04 22.93 10.60
C ASN A 464 -11.95 23.54 11.50
N PRO A 465 -12.20 23.69 12.83
CA PRO A 465 -11.26 24.32 13.75
C PRO A 465 -9.99 23.49 14.01
N LYS A 466 -9.98 22.23 13.58
CA LYS A 466 -8.84 21.32 13.69
C LYS A 466 -8.27 20.98 12.32
N THR A 467 -7.02 20.55 12.30
CA THR A 467 -6.41 19.95 11.11
C THR A 467 -5.65 18.67 11.47
N VAL A 468 -5.36 17.85 10.47
CA VAL A 468 -4.56 16.62 10.62
C VAL A 468 -3.32 16.75 9.77
N VAL A 469 -2.16 16.57 10.40
CA VAL A 469 -0.86 16.64 9.73
C VAL A 469 -0.11 15.33 9.89
N SER A 470 0.62 14.94 8.83
CA SER A 470 1.48 13.77 8.83
C SER A 470 2.90 14.15 8.42
N GLU A 471 3.87 13.81 9.26
CA GLU A 471 5.30 13.86 8.94
C GLU A 471 5.71 12.57 8.24
N GLU A 472 6.32 12.66 7.06
CA GLU A 472 6.77 11.51 6.27
C GLU A 472 8.28 11.28 6.47
N TYR A 473 8.63 10.06 6.88
CA TYR A 473 10.00 9.60 7.06
C TYR A 473 10.33 8.53 6.04
N SER A 474 11.40 8.71 5.27
CA SER A 474 11.89 7.70 4.32
C SER A 474 13.02 6.90 4.95
N THR A 475 12.97 5.58 4.81
CA THR A 475 13.98 4.67 5.37
C THR A 475 14.20 3.45 4.47
N GLU A 476 15.26 2.70 4.74
CA GLU A 476 15.47 1.41 4.11
C GLU A 476 14.39 0.42 4.53
N TYR A 477 13.97 -0.40 3.58
CA TYR A 477 13.06 -1.50 3.84
C TYR A 477 13.77 -2.60 4.63
N LYS A 478 13.10 -3.12 5.65
CA LYS A 478 13.48 -4.33 6.39
C LYS A 478 12.30 -5.30 6.40
N ASP A 479 12.59 -6.58 6.58
CA ASP A 479 11.53 -7.60 6.71
C ASP A 479 10.51 -7.19 7.78
N GLY A 480 9.23 -7.35 7.48
CA GLY A 480 8.13 -6.89 8.31
C GLY A 480 7.63 -5.48 8.01
N MET A 481 8.38 -4.66 7.27
CA MET A 481 7.90 -3.35 6.80
C MET A 481 7.04 -3.48 5.54
N GLU A 482 6.26 -2.43 5.22
CA GLU A 482 5.57 -2.33 3.93
C GLU A 482 6.52 -1.77 2.86
N PRO A 483 6.65 -2.41 1.67
CA PRO A 483 7.45 -1.91 0.57
C PRO A 483 6.70 -0.80 -0.17
N TYR A 484 7.36 0.35 -0.41
CA TYR A 484 6.76 1.49 -1.11
C TYR A 484 7.36 1.74 -2.49
N TYR A 485 8.68 1.79 -2.58
CA TYR A 485 9.38 2.18 -3.81
C TYR A 485 10.44 1.14 -4.16
N PRO A 486 10.45 0.61 -5.40
CA PRO A 486 11.50 -0.26 -5.86
C PRO A 486 12.84 0.51 -5.98
N VAL A 487 13.94 -0.14 -5.61
CA VAL A 487 15.29 0.39 -5.84
C VAL A 487 15.72 0.02 -7.25
N ASN A 488 15.58 0.98 -8.18
CA ASN A 488 15.82 0.77 -9.62
C ASN A 488 17.29 0.98 -9.99
N ASP A 489 18.23 0.34 -9.28
CA ASP A 489 19.62 0.27 -9.71
C ASP A 489 19.84 -0.90 -10.69
N ALA A 490 21.04 -0.97 -11.29
CA ALA A 490 21.35 -1.97 -12.31
C ALA A 490 21.26 -3.41 -11.79
N ALA A 491 21.63 -3.66 -10.52
CA ALA A 491 21.61 -4.98 -9.91
C ALA A 491 20.16 -5.45 -9.68
N ASN A 492 19.34 -4.59 -9.08
CA ASN A 492 17.93 -4.89 -8.83
C ASN A 492 17.12 -4.99 -10.13
N ASN A 493 17.40 -4.16 -11.13
CA ASN A 493 16.73 -4.27 -12.42
C ASN A 493 17.06 -5.60 -13.11
N SER A 494 18.34 -6.02 -13.13
CA SER A 494 18.75 -7.32 -13.68
C SER A 494 18.11 -8.49 -12.92
N LEU A 495 17.97 -8.39 -11.59
CA LEU A 495 17.31 -9.39 -10.77
C LEU A 495 15.80 -9.44 -11.06
N ALA A 496 15.15 -8.28 -11.15
CA ALA A 496 13.73 -8.17 -11.48
C ALA A 496 13.40 -8.73 -12.87
N ASP A 497 14.31 -8.55 -13.85
CA ASP A 497 14.11 -9.09 -15.20
C ASP A 497 14.09 -10.63 -15.23
N LYS A 498 14.87 -11.31 -14.35
CA LYS A 498 14.80 -12.77 -14.19
C LYS A 498 13.41 -13.20 -13.67
N TYR A 499 12.89 -12.49 -12.68
CA TYR A 499 11.56 -12.76 -12.15
C TYR A 499 10.47 -12.45 -13.17
N ARG A 500 10.56 -11.36 -13.92
CA ARG A 500 9.60 -11.01 -14.98
C ARG A 500 9.57 -12.06 -16.09
N ALA A 501 10.73 -12.60 -16.48
CA ALA A 501 10.81 -13.66 -17.46
C ALA A 501 10.11 -14.95 -16.98
N GLU A 502 10.22 -15.27 -15.68
CA GLU A 502 9.53 -16.42 -15.09
C GLU A 502 8.03 -16.14 -14.90
N ALA A 503 7.66 -14.91 -14.53
CA ALA A 503 6.26 -14.50 -14.43
C ALA A 503 5.53 -14.59 -15.77
N ALA A 504 6.19 -14.26 -16.87
CA ALA A 504 5.64 -14.38 -18.22
C ALA A 504 5.34 -15.83 -18.64
N GLN A 505 5.91 -16.83 -17.96
CA GLN A 505 5.67 -18.24 -18.22
C GLN A 505 4.54 -18.82 -17.35
N GLN A 506 4.05 -18.08 -16.35
CA GLN A 506 2.98 -18.56 -15.47
C GLN A 506 1.65 -18.60 -16.23
N GLN A 507 1.05 -19.77 -16.33
CA GLN A 507 -0.29 -19.92 -16.91
C GLN A 507 -1.36 -19.52 -15.87
N ASN A 508 -2.39 -18.82 -16.34
CA ASN A 508 -3.52 -18.40 -15.51
C ASN A 508 -3.13 -17.50 -14.30
N VAL A 509 -2.02 -16.77 -14.40
CA VAL A 509 -1.62 -15.77 -13.41
C VAL A 509 -1.39 -14.43 -14.10
N VAL A 510 -2.06 -13.39 -13.60
CA VAL A 510 -1.87 -12.00 -14.03
C VAL A 510 -1.09 -11.28 -12.95
N PHE A 511 0.10 -10.78 -13.28
CA PHE A 511 0.89 -9.92 -12.39
C PHE A 511 0.58 -8.47 -12.71
N GLY A 512 0.25 -7.68 -11.68
CA GLY A 512 -0.04 -6.28 -11.91
C GLY A 512 0.11 -5.40 -10.68
N GLY A 513 0.38 -4.12 -10.96
CA GLY A 513 0.63 -3.13 -9.94
C GLY A 513 2.11 -3.04 -9.52
N ARG A 514 2.40 -2.05 -8.68
CA ARG A 514 3.76 -1.63 -8.33
C ARG A 514 4.65 -2.77 -7.79
N LEU A 515 4.10 -3.60 -6.90
CA LEU A 515 4.87 -4.64 -6.23
C LEU A 515 5.11 -5.86 -7.13
N ALA A 516 4.06 -6.31 -7.84
CA ALA A 516 4.14 -7.50 -8.69
C ALA A 516 4.91 -7.27 -9.99
N GLU A 517 5.12 -6.02 -10.39
CA GLU A 517 5.92 -5.68 -11.56
C GLU A 517 7.30 -5.12 -11.21
N TYR A 518 7.55 -4.88 -9.92
CA TYR A 518 8.75 -4.19 -9.44
C TYR A 518 9.01 -2.91 -10.23
N LYS A 519 7.98 -2.05 -10.33
CA LYS A 519 8.00 -0.83 -11.13
C LYS A 519 7.31 0.30 -10.40
N TYR A 520 7.87 1.50 -10.49
CA TYR A 520 7.18 2.68 -10.02
C TYR A 520 6.07 3.05 -10.99
N TYR A 521 4.86 3.21 -10.47
CA TYR A 521 3.69 3.66 -11.21
C TYR A 521 3.00 4.80 -10.47
N ASP A 522 2.60 5.82 -11.21
CA ASP A 522 1.53 6.73 -10.81
C ASP A 522 0.16 6.05 -10.98
N MET A 523 -0.88 6.63 -10.41
CA MET A 523 -2.20 5.99 -10.35
C MET A 523 -2.85 5.80 -11.74
N ALA A 524 -2.77 6.82 -12.61
CA ALA A 524 -3.41 6.77 -13.91
C ALA A 524 -2.85 5.68 -14.84
N PRO A 525 -1.52 5.49 -14.98
CA PRO A 525 -0.97 4.37 -15.76
C PRO A 525 -1.40 2.98 -15.26
N ILE A 526 -1.69 2.81 -13.96
CA ILE A 526 -2.22 1.56 -13.41
C ILE A 526 -3.62 1.30 -13.95
N ILE A 527 -4.49 2.30 -13.90
CA ILE A 527 -5.87 2.22 -14.42
C ILE A 527 -5.86 1.97 -15.93
N GLU A 528 -5.09 2.76 -16.69
CA GLU A 528 -4.97 2.64 -18.14
C GLU A 528 -4.49 1.24 -18.56
N LYS A 529 -3.52 0.69 -17.85
CA LYS A 529 -3.05 -0.68 -18.09
C LYS A 529 -4.17 -1.70 -17.93
N VAL A 530 -4.99 -1.58 -16.88
CA VAL A 530 -6.12 -2.47 -16.67
C VAL A 530 -7.19 -2.27 -17.74
N MET A 531 -7.54 -1.02 -18.09
CA MET A 531 -8.48 -0.74 -19.18
C MET A 531 -8.06 -1.47 -20.46
N ASN A 532 -6.79 -1.36 -20.84
CA ASN A 532 -6.24 -2.02 -22.04
C ASN A 532 -6.23 -3.56 -21.98
N MET A 533 -6.42 -4.19 -20.81
CA MET A 533 -6.57 -5.64 -20.69
C MET A 533 -7.98 -6.12 -21.05
N PHE A 534 -8.96 -5.22 -21.04
CA PHE A 534 -10.38 -5.53 -21.23
C PHE A 534 -10.98 -4.90 -22.50
N CYS A 535 -10.18 -4.12 -23.27
CA CYS A 535 -10.55 -3.54 -24.57
C CYS A 535 -10.52 -4.54 -25.72
#